data_bb2f5a579b78eda606fedb387106362c
#
_entry.id   bb2f5a579b78eda606fedb387106362c
#
_cell.length_a   1.000
_cell.length_b   1.000
_cell.length_c   1.000
_cell.angle_alpha   90.00
_cell.angle_beta   90.00
_cell.angle_gamma   90.00
#
_symmetry.space_group_name_H-M   'P 1'
#
loop_
_entity.id
_entity.type
_entity.pdbx_description
1 polymer ?
#
loop_
_entity_poly.entity_id
_entity_poly.type
_entity_poly.pdbx_seq_one_letter_code
_entity_poly.pdbx_strand_id
1 'polypeptide(L)'
;MGAVKYRLGKKIGSAALAADAWNDAVDIVSGIAALTAVSLTLYDPGRFLAADHYGGFAVGVIVIFTGLRVTRDTGLQLMDTMPDERMMRTIRDVARQVSGVEGVEKCFARKTGLQYHFDLHLEVDPEITVRSSHDIAEQVRNRIRRDLNWVPDVLVHVEPSPRDQRKNGM
;
A
#
# COMPACT_ATOMS: atom_id res chain seq x y z
N MET A 1 12.29 5.12 21.32
CA MET A 1 12.56 4.77 19.91
C MET A 1 11.29 4.52 19.12
N GLY A 2 10.33 3.72 19.59
CA GLY A 2 9.11 3.36 18.85
C GLY A 2 8.26 4.54 18.35
N ALA A 3 8.02 5.57 19.19
CA ALA A 3 7.23 6.74 18.77
C ALA A 3 7.85 7.52 17.61
N VAL A 4 9.18 7.59 17.52
CA VAL A 4 9.90 8.25 16.42
C VAL A 4 9.78 7.41 15.14
N LYS A 5 9.98 6.09 15.25
CA LYS A 5 9.80 5.15 14.13
C LYS A 5 8.36 5.21 13.59
N TYR A 6 7.35 5.24 14.47
CA TYR A 6 5.94 5.32 14.08
C TYR A 6 5.63 6.60 13.30
N ARG A 7 6.07 7.76 13.81
CA ARG A 7 5.87 9.06 13.14
C ARG A 7 6.57 9.09 11.79
N LEU A 8 7.81 8.61 11.73
CA LEU A 8 8.58 8.55 10.50
C LEU A 8 7.94 7.59 9.50
N GLY A 9 7.56 6.38 9.93
CA GLY A 9 6.88 5.39 9.10
C GLY A 9 5.60 5.93 8.47
N LYS A 10 4.78 6.65 9.28
CA LYS A 10 3.57 7.31 8.77
C LYS A 10 3.88 8.43 7.77
N LYS A 11 4.95 9.22 8.01
CA LYS A 11 5.34 10.33 7.16
C LYS A 11 5.84 9.86 5.78
N ILE A 12 6.61 8.76 5.73
CA ILE A 12 7.18 8.22 4.49
C ILE A 12 6.32 7.12 3.85
N GLY A 13 5.15 6.77 4.44
CA GLY A 13 4.28 5.72 3.95
C GLY A 13 4.84 4.30 4.09
N SER A 14 5.82 4.09 4.99
CA SER A 14 6.42 2.78 5.26
C SER A 14 5.60 2.00 6.29
N ALA A 15 4.83 1.02 5.81
CA ALA A 15 4.10 0.12 6.70
C ALA A 15 5.05 -0.76 7.54
N ALA A 16 6.20 -1.15 6.98
CA ALA A 16 7.21 -1.92 7.70
C ALA A 16 7.75 -1.15 8.92
N LEU A 17 8.08 0.13 8.76
CA LEU A 17 8.58 0.96 9.87
C LEU A 17 7.49 1.23 10.93
N ALA A 18 6.24 1.36 10.51
CA ALA A 18 5.12 1.50 11.42
C ALA A 18 4.85 0.20 12.19
N ALA A 19 4.96 -0.97 11.54
CA ALA A 19 4.83 -2.28 12.18
C ALA A 19 5.97 -2.55 13.19
N ASP A 20 7.21 -2.20 12.85
CA ASP A 20 8.37 -2.30 13.74
C ASP A 20 8.20 -1.42 15.00
N ALA A 21 7.69 -0.20 14.83
CA ALA A 21 7.39 0.68 15.96
C ALA A 21 6.28 0.13 16.87
N TRP A 22 5.30 -0.58 16.30
CA TRP A 22 4.26 -1.25 17.05
C TRP A 22 4.81 -2.45 17.83
N ASN A 23 5.70 -3.23 17.20
CA ASN A 23 6.40 -4.33 17.86
C ASN A 23 7.20 -3.84 19.08
N ASP A 24 7.99 -2.75 18.92
CA ASP A 24 8.69 -2.09 20.04
C ASP A 24 7.73 -1.75 21.20
N ALA A 25 6.53 -1.27 20.91
CA ALA A 25 5.55 -0.92 21.94
C ALA A 25 5.00 -2.16 22.67
N VAL A 26 4.72 -3.24 21.91
CA VAL A 26 4.27 -4.52 22.49
C VAL A 26 5.35 -5.11 23.40
N ASP A 27 6.61 -5.07 22.98
CA ASP A 27 7.74 -5.57 23.78
C ASP A 27 7.89 -4.79 25.11
N ILE A 28 7.73 -3.47 25.08
CA ILE A 28 7.77 -2.65 26.29
C ILE A 28 6.63 -3.02 27.24
N VAL A 29 5.40 -3.11 26.72
CA VAL A 29 4.22 -3.45 27.56
C VAL A 29 4.36 -4.85 28.14
N SER A 30 4.79 -5.83 27.33
CA SER A 30 5.03 -7.20 27.77
C SER A 30 6.13 -7.28 28.84
N GLY A 31 7.22 -6.53 28.65
CA GLY A 31 8.32 -6.45 29.63
C GLY A 31 7.87 -5.85 30.97
N ILE A 32 7.08 -4.77 30.95
CA ILE A 32 6.52 -4.16 32.15
C ILE A 32 5.56 -5.14 32.85
N ALA A 33 4.70 -5.82 32.11
CA ALA A 33 3.77 -6.81 32.66
C ALA A 33 4.52 -7.98 33.33
N ALA A 34 5.53 -8.52 32.66
CA ALA A 34 6.35 -9.60 33.21
C ALA A 34 7.11 -9.15 34.47
N LEU A 35 7.75 -7.98 34.43
CA LEU A 35 8.49 -7.44 35.56
C LEU A 35 7.55 -7.20 36.76
N THR A 36 6.35 -6.70 36.51
CA THR A 36 5.34 -6.49 37.57
C THR A 36 4.89 -7.81 38.16
N ALA A 37 4.59 -8.82 37.34
CA ALA A 37 4.18 -10.15 37.81
C ALA A 37 5.24 -10.81 38.69
N VAL A 38 6.50 -10.81 38.23
CA VAL A 38 7.64 -11.36 38.98
C VAL A 38 7.85 -10.58 40.29
N SER A 39 7.78 -9.25 40.25
CA SER A 39 7.97 -8.43 41.46
C SER A 39 6.90 -8.70 42.51
N LEU A 40 5.64 -8.86 42.12
CA LEU A 40 4.53 -9.21 43.01
C LEU A 40 4.73 -10.60 43.64
N THR A 41 5.15 -11.58 42.84
CA THR A 41 5.41 -12.94 43.31
C THR A 41 6.57 -12.97 44.31
N LEU A 42 7.63 -12.19 44.08
CA LEU A 42 8.75 -12.08 45.03
C LEU A 42 8.38 -11.34 46.33
N TYR A 43 7.48 -10.36 46.24
CA TYR A 43 7.05 -9.60 47.42
C TYR A 43 6.21 -10.43 48.41
N ASP A 44 5.24 -11.18 47.91
CA ASP A 44 4.40 -12.08 48.71
C ASP A 44 4.04 -13.35 47.92
N PRO A 45 4.87 -14.40 48.01
CA PRO A 45 4.64 -15.66 47.28
C PRO A 45 3.31 -16.34 47.66
N GLY A 46 2.88 -16.19 48.91
CA GLY A 46 1.64 -16.81 49.39
C GLY A 46 0.38 -16.25 48.75
N ARG A 47 0.39 -14.98 48.37
CA ARG A 47 -0.73 -14.26 47.76
C ARG A 47 -0.66 -14.18 46.25
N PHE A 48 0.55 -14.01 45.72
CA PHE A 48 0.77 -13.67 44.30
C PHE A 48 1.44 -14.76 43.46
N LEU A 49 1.51 -16.01 43.98
CA LEU A 49 2.07 -17.12 43.18
C LEU A 49 1.37 -17.29 41.81
N ALA A 50 0.08 -17.04 41.79
CA ALA A 50 -0.70 -17.09 40.55
C ALA A 50 -0.46 -15.89 39.59
N ALA A 51 0.10 -14.79 40.08
CA ALA A 51 0.29 -13.56 39.27
C ALA A 51 1.27 -13.79 38.11
N ASP A 52 2.32 -14.58 38.34
CA ASP A 52 3.28 -14.95 37.29
C ASP A 52 2.61 -15.77 36.18
N HIS A 53 1.77 -16.75 36.52
CA HIS A 53 1.04 -17.56 35.55
C HIS A 53 0.04 -16.70 34.72
N TYR A 54 -0.72 -15.82 35.38
CA TYR A 54 -1.65 -14.93 34.71
C TYR A 54 -0.92 -13.86 33.86
N GLY A 55 0.21 -13.34 34.37
CA GLY A 55 1.07 -12.42 33.64
C GLY A 55 1.63 -13.07 32.37
N GLY A 56 2.19 -14.27 32.48
CA GLY A 56 2.69 -15.04 31.33
C GLY A 56 1.59 -15.36 30.31
N PHE A 57 0.40 -15.77 30.80
CA PHE A 57 -0.74 -16.02 29.92
C PHE A 57 -1.17 -14.76 29.16
N ALA A 58 -1.29 -13.62 29.83
CA ALA A 58 -1.67 -12.36 29.21
C ALA A 58 -0.64 -11.92 28.14
N VAL A 59 0.65 -12.02 28.44
CA VAL A 59 1.73 -11.74 27.47
C VAL A 59 1.62 -12.70 26.27
N GLY A 60 1.41 -13.99 26.50
CA GLY A 60 1.24 -14.98 25.43
C GLY A 60 0.07 -14.63 24.49
N VAL A 61 -1.07 -14.22 25.02
CA VAL A 61 -2.23 -13.78 24.22
C VAL A 61 -1.90 -12.54 23.40
N ILE A 62 -1.23 -11.54 23.98
CA ILE A 62 -0.80 -10.33 23.26
C ILE A 62 0.14 -10.69 22.10
N VAL A 63 1.13 -11.55 22.34
CA VAL A 63 2.10 -11.97 21.32
C VAL A 63 1.41 -12.71 20.17
N ILE A 64 0.49 -13.66 20.47
CA ILE A 64 -0.28 -14.38 19.45
C ILE A 64 -1.11 -13.41 18.61
N PHE A 65 -1.84 -12.50 19.25
CA PHE A 65 -2.67 -11.53 18.54
C PHE A 65 -1.83 -10.61 17.63
N THR A 66 -0.70 -10.13 18.16
CA THR A 66 0.23 -9.28 17.39
C THR A 66 0.83 -10.03 16.23
N GLY A 67 1.26 -11.29 16.45
CA GLY A 67 1.79 -12.13 15.38
C GLY A 67 0.80 -12.38 14.25
N LEU A 68 -0.45 -12.70 14.57
CA LEU A 68 -1.52 -12.88 13.60
C LEU A 68 -1.79 -11.59 12.81
N ARG A 69 -1.83 -10.45 13.49
CA ARG A 69 -2.02 -9.15 12.86
C ARG A 69 -0.88 -8.83 11.89
N VAL A 70 0.38 -8.97 12.32
CA VAL A 70 1.56 -8.71 11.47
C VAL A 70 1.56 -9.63 10.27
N THR A 71 1.28 -10.92 10.45
CA THR A 71 1.20 -11.89 9.36
C THR A 71 0.14 -11.50 8.34
N ARG A 72 -1.06 -11.11 8.81
CA ARG A 72 -2.14 -10.65 7.94
C ARG A 72 -1.75 -9.38 7.17
N ASP A 73 -1.24 -8.38 7.86
CA ASP A 73 -0.90 -7.08 7.26
C ASP A 73 0.27 -7.21 6.27
N THR A 74 1.25 -8.05 6.56
CA THR A 74 2.36 -8.37 5.64
C THR A 74 1.86 -9.20 4.45
N GLY A 75 1.00 -10.18 4.69
CA GLY A 75 0.39 -10.97 3.62
C GLY A 75 -0.39 -10.11 2.63
N LEU A 76 -1.20 -9.17 3.13
CA LEU A 76 -1.93 -8.23 2.29
C LEU A 76 -1.00 -7.29 1.49
N GLN A 77 0.18 -6.94 2.02
CA GLN A 77 1.16 -6.11 1.30
C GLN A 77 1.89 -6.88 0.20
N LEU A 78 2.03 -8.20 0.33
CA LEU A 78 2.61 -9.07 -0.69
C LEU A 78 1.60 -9.42 -1.80
N MET A 79 0.31 -9.26 -1.52
CA MET A 79 -0.73 -9.36 -2.53
C MET A 79 -0.87 -7.99 -3.21
N ASP A 80 -1.02 -7.97 -4.54
CA ASP A 80 -1.20 -6.75 -5.34
C ASP A 80 -2.47 -5.99 -4.87
N THR A 81 -2.36 -5.29 -3.75
CA THR A 81 -3.43 -4.44 -3.24
C THR A 81 -3.48 -3.18 -4.10
N MET A 82 -4.59 -3.00 -4.80
CA MET A 82 -4.82 -1.77 -5.56
C MET A 82 -4.82 -0.56 -4.61
N PRO A 83 -4.18 0.54 -5.00
CA PRO A 83 -4.21 1.78 -4.22
C PRO A 83 -5.63 2.37 -4.16
N ASP A 84 -5.77 3.43 -3.36
CA ASP A 84 -7.02 4.17 -3.20
C ASP A 84 -7.59 4.58 -4.58
N GLU A 85 -8.87 4.34 -4.78
CA GLU A 85 -9.61 4.70 -6.00
C GLU A 85 -9.44 6.18 -6.38
N ARG A 86 -9.20 7.05 -5.41
CA ARG A 86 -8.92 8.47 -5.66
C ARG A 86 -7.64 8.68 -6.45
N MET A 87 -6.58 7.93 -6.14
CA MET A 87 -5.31 7.99 -6.88
C MET A 87 -5.51 7.54 -8.32
N MET A 88 -6.26 6.45 -8.52
CA MET A 88 -6.56 5.90 -9.84
C MET A 88 -7.38 6.88 -10.68
N ARG A 89 -8.37 7.55 -10.09
CA ARG A 89 -9.17 8.59 -10.77
C ARG A 89 -8.30 9.75 -11.19
N THR A 90 -7.45 10.26 -10.31
CA THR A 90 -6.56 11.39 -10.62
C THR A 90 -5.67 11.09 -11.82
N ILE A 91 -5.12 9.88 -11.92
CA ILE A 91 -4.29 9.47 -13.06
C ILE A 91 -5.10 9.40 -14.35
N ARG A 92 -6.31 8.80 -14.30
CA ARG A 92 -7.21 8.74 -15.46
C ARG A 92 -7.59 10.14 -15.94
N ASP A 93 -7.89 11.06 -15.03
CA ASP A 93 -8.29 12.43 -15.37
C ASP A 93 -7.16 13.21 -16.03
N VAL A 94 -5.92 13.05 -15.55
CA VAL A 94 -4.73 13.66 -16.17
C VAL A 94 -4.47 13.06 -17.55
N ALA A 95 -4.58 11.74 -17.71
CA ALA A 95 -4.39 11.06 -18.97
C ALA A 95 -5.39 11.52 -20.04
N ARG A 96 -6.68 11.67 -19.67
CA ARG A 96 -7.75 12.13 -20.58
C ARG A 96 -7.59 13.56 -21.08
N GLN A 97 -6.76 14.38 -20.44
CA GLN A 97 -6.49 15.76 -20.86
C GLN A 97 -5.49 15.84 -22.03
N VAL A 98 -4.86 14.72 -22.38
CA VAL A 98 -3.88 14.71 -23.49
C VAL A 98 -4.64 14.53 -24.81
N SER A 99 -4.29 15.35 -25.78
CA SER A 99 -4.90 15.30 -27.12
C SER A 99 -4.62 13.95 -27.79
N GLY A 100 -5.62 13.36 -28.40
CA GLY A 100 -5.54 12.05 -29.04
C GLY A 100 -5.90 10.87 -28.13
N VAL A 101 -6.10 11.09 -26.84
CA VAL A 101 -6.67 10.10 -25.92
C VAL A 101 -8.19 10.13 -26.05
N GLU A 102 -8.80 9.03 -26.48
CA GLU A 102 -10.25 8.88 -26.57
C GLU A 102 -10.85 8.30 -25.29
N GLY A 103 -10.08 7.45 -24.58
CA GLY A 103 -10.49 6.82 -23.35
C GLY A 103 -9.34 6.25 -22.55
N VAL A 104 -9.68 5.81 -21.35
CA VAL A 104 -8.81 5.01 -20.47
C VAL A 104 -9.61 3.79 -20.05
N GLU A 105 -9.28 2.63 -20.62
CA GLU A 105 -10.00 1.39 -20.35
C GLU A 105 -9.66 0.88 -18.95
N LYS A 106 -8.36 0.72 -18.67
CA LYS A 106 -7.86 0.16 -17.40
C LYS A 106 -6.75 1.03 -16.83
N CYS A 107 -6.70 1.06 -15.52
CA CYS A 107 -5.60 1.64 -14.79
C CYS A 107 -5.33 0.73 -13.60
N PHE A 108 -4.19 0.10 -13.59
CA PHE A 108 -3.72 -0.74 -12.49
C PHE A 108 -2.57 -0.04 -11.79
N ALA A 109 -2.40 -0.35 -10.51
CA ALA A 109 -1.24 0.11 -9.79
C ALA A 109 -0.70 -0.98 -8.89
N ARG A 110 0.62 -1.08 -8.85
CA ARG A 110 1.35 -2.02 -8.02
C ARG A 110 2.26 -1.25 -7.09
N LYS A 111 2.20 -1.58 -5.80
CA LYS A 111 3.09 -0.98 -4.81
C LYS A 111 4.39 -1.79 -4.74
N THR A 112 5.52 -1.16 -5.02
CA THR A 112 6.85 -1.75 -4.86
C THR A 112 7.64 -0.93 -3.84
N GLY A 113 7.74 -1.43 -2.62
CA GLY A 113 8.34 -0.69 -1.52
C GLY A 113 7.54 0.56 -1.13
N LEU A 114 8.13 1.75 -1.31
CA LEU A 114 7.49 3.03 -1.01
C LEU A 114 6.85 3.70 -2.23
N GLN A 115 7.00 3.12 -3.43
CA GLN A 115 6.55 3.71 -4.68
C GLN A 115 5.42 2.90 -5.30
N TYR A 116 4.60 3.60 -6.11
CA TYR A 116 3.58 2.98 -6.93
C TYR A 116 4.01 3.02 -8.38
N HIS A 117 3.93 1.87 -9.06
CA HIS A 117 4.03 1.75 -10.50
C HIS A 117 2.64 1.59 -11.07
N PHE A 118 2.37 2.30 -12.15
CA PHE A 118 1.05 2.33 -12.78
C PHE A 118 1.13 1.74 -14.19
N ASP A 119 0.15 0.90 -14.51
CA ASP A 119 -0.07 0.36 -15.84
C ASP A 119 -1.39 0.96 -16.36
N LEU A 120 -1.32 1.73 -17.43
CA LEU A 120 -2.42 2.49 -17.99
C LEU A 120 -2.73 2.01 -19.41
N HIS A 121 -3.96 1.61 -19.66
CA HIS A 121 -4.46 1.23 -20.98
C HIS A 121 -5.21 2.41 -21.56
N LEU A 122 -4.63 3.00 -22.64
CA LEU A 122 -5.19 4.13 -23.34
C LEU A 122 -5.92 3.69 -24.59
N GLU A 123 -7.11 4.20 -24.79
CA GLU A 123 -7.86 4.08 -26.03
C GLU A 123 -7.54 5.26 -26.95
N VAL A 124 -7.13 4.96 -28.18
CA VAL A 124 -6.84 5.94 -29.24
C VAL A 124 -7.57 5.56 -30.53
N ASP A 125 -7.61 6.47 -31.50
CA ASP A 125 -8.16 6.20 -32.83
C ASP A 125 -7.40 5.03 -33.49
N PRO A 126 -8.08 3.95 -33.90
CA PRO A 126 -7.48 2.77 -34.51
C PRO A 126 -6.78 3.05 -35.85
N GLU A 127 -7.12 4.15 -36.52
CA GLU A 127 -6.58 4.50 -37.85
C GLU A 127 -5.25 5.28 -37.76
N ILE A 128 -4.77 5.64 -36.60
CA ILE A 128 -3.49 6.34 -36.45
C ILE A 128 -2.31 5.38 -36.62
N THR A 129 -1.16 5.93 -36.99
CA THR A 129 0.06 5.15 -37.12
C THR A 129 0.61 4.72 -35.73
N VAL A 130 1.36 3.62 -35.68
CA VAL A 130 2.08 3.18 -34.48
C VAL A 130 2.96 4.31 -33.92
N ARG A 131 3.58 5.11 -34.78
CA ARG A 131 4.39 6.26 -34.37
C ARG A 131 3.52 7.28 -33.61
N SER A 132 2.38 7.67 -34.18
CA SER A 132 1.48 8.64 -33.57
C SER A 132 0.92 8.12 -32.23
N SER A 133 0.58 6.84 -32.15
CA SER A 133 0.09 6.24 -30.88
C SER A 133 1.19 6.22 -29.82
N HIS A 134 2.44 5.95 -30.19
CA HIS A 134 3.59 6.02 -29.28
C HIS A 134 3.82 7.44 -28.78
N ASP A 135 3.74 8.44 -29.65
CA ASP A 135 3.91 9.85 -29.29
C ASP A 135 2.82 10.30 -28.28
N ILE A 136 1.58 9.84 -28.46
CA ILE A 136 0.48 10.08 -27.50
C ILE A 136 0.80 9.43 -26.14
N ALA A 137 1.22 8.15 -26.15
CA ALA A 137 1.58 7.45 -24.93
C ALA A 137 2.70 8.14 -24.17
N GLU A 138 3.72 8.63 -24.85
CA GLU A 138 4.83 9.36 -24.27
C GLU A 138 4.36 10.72 -23.68
N GLN A 139 3.48 11.44 -24.39
CA GLN A 139 2.89 12.68 -23.87
C GLN A 139 2.10 12.42 -22.59
N VAL A 140 1.29 11.36 -22.53
CA VAL A 140 0.55 10.97 -21.32
C VAL A 140 1.50 10.64 -20.17
N ARG A 141 2.51 9.82 -20.42
CA ARG A 141 3.53 9.47 -19.43
C ARG A 141 4.22 10.71 -18.85
N ASN A 142 4.66 11.61 -19.73
CA ASN A 142 5.36 12.84 -19.33
C ASN A 142 4.42 13.80 -18.59
N ARG A 143 3.15 13.90 -19.00
CA ARG A 143 2.15 14.71 -18.34
C ARG A 143 1.86 14.22 -16.92
N ILE A 144 1.64 12.91 -16.74
CA ILE A 144 1.40 12.31 -15.43
C ILE A 144 2.59 12.53 -14.50
N ARG A 145 3.82 12.27 -14.96
CA ARG A 145 5.03 12.48 -14.16
C ARG A 145 5.27 13.93 -13.76
N ARG A 146 4.89 14.88 -14.61
CA ARG A 146 5.02 16.30 -14.34
C ARG A 146 3.98 16.81 -13.35
N ASP A 147 2.72 16.39 -13.53
CA ASP A 147 1.60 16.91 -12.77
C ASP A 147 1.41 16.17 -11.44
N LEU A 148 1.92 14.93 -11.31
CA LEU A 148 1.79 14.05 -10.15
C LEU A 148 3.17 13.63 -9.61
N ASN A 149 3.79 14.44 -8.77
CA ASN A 149 5.16 14.24 -8.23
C ASN A 149 5.33 12.92 -7.44
N TRP A 150 4.24 12.29 -7.01
CA TRP A 150 4.23 11.03 -6.28
C TRP A 150 4.21 9.80 -7.20
N VAL A 151 4.11 10.00 -8.51
CA VAL A 151 4.16 8.94 -9.54
C VAL A 151 5.57 8.90 -10.15
N PRO A 152 6.38 7.89 -9.83
CA PRO A 152 7.74 7.80 -10.36
C PRO A 152 7.77 7.43 -11.83
N ASP A 153 6.88 6.52 -12.25
CA ASP A 153 6.75 6.09 -13.64
C ASP A 153 5.37 5.47 -13.93
N VAL A 154 4.99 5.48 -15.22
CA VAL A 154 3.76 4.90 -15.74
C VAL A 154 4.11 4.09 -16.99
N LEU A 155 3.72 2.83 -17.02
CA LEU A 155 3.68 2.04 -18.24
C LEU A 155 2.38 2.37 -18.98
N VAL A 156 2.49 2.82 -20.21
CA VAL A 156 1.33 3.16 -21.04
C VAL A 156 1.20 2.14 -22.15
N HIS A 157 0.12 1.39 -22.14
CA HIS A 157 -0.29 0.49 -23.20
C HIS A 157 -1.38 1.17 -24.05
N VAL A 158 -1.23 1.14 -25.36
CA VAL A 158 -2.17 1.78 -26.27
C VAL A 158 -3.05 0.72 -26.92
N GLU A 159 -4.36 0.96 -26.90
CA GLU A 159 -5.39 0.08 -27.46
C GLU A 159 -6.28 0.84 -28.43
N PRO A 160 -6.86 0.17 -29.43
CA PRO A 160 -7.81 0.80 -30.32
C PRO A 160 -9.12 1.12 -29.58
N SER A 161 -9.66 2.32 -29.79
CA SER A 161 -10.95 2.73 -29.20
C SER A 161 -12.09 1.83 -29.70
N PRO A 162 -13.00 1.37 -28.83
CA PRO A 162 -14.11 0.48 -29.21
C PRO A 162 -15.17 1.15 -30.10
N ARG A 163 -15.03 2.42 -30.41
CA ARG A 163 -15.96 3.16 -31.30
C ARG A 163 -16.11 2.55 -32.69
N ASP A 164 -15.10 1.85 -33.17
CA ASP A 164 -15.12 1.24 -34.51
C ASP A 164 -15.86 -0.10 -34.55
N GLN A 165 -15.94 -0.84 -33.45
CA GLN A 165 -16.66 -2.11 -33.41
C GLN A 165 -18.20 -1.94 -33.56
N ARG A 166 -18.75 -0.77 -33.32
CA ARG A 166 -20.17 -0.47 -33.53
C ARG A 166 -20.53 -0.10 -34.98
N LYS A 167 -19.55 0.25 -35.81
CA LYS A 167 -19.79 0.58 -37.23
C LYS A 167 -19.74 -0.63 -38.15
N ASN A 168 -19.02 -1.70 -37.75
CA ASN A 168 -18.86 -2.90 -38.58
C ASN A 168 -19.81 -4.07 -38.22
N GLY A 169 -20.78 -3.82 -37.35
CA GLY A 169 -21.79 -4.76 -36.88
C GLY A 169 -23.18 -4.58 -37.50
N MET A 170 -23.25 -4.14 -38.79
CA MET A 170 -24.46 -4.20 -39.62
C MET A 170 -24.20 -5.01 -40.87
#